data_54ac6745086a9467de8026ef5ef1889e
#
_entry.id   54ac6745086a9467de8026ef5ef1889e
#
_cell.length_a   1.000
_cell.length_b   1.000
_cell.length_c   1.000
_cell.angle_alpha   90.00
_cell.angle_beta   90.00
_cell.angle_gamma   90.00
#
_symmetry.space_group_name_H-M   'P 1'
#
loop_
_entity.id
_entity.type
_entity.pdbx_description
1 polymer ?
#
loop_
_entity_poly.entity_id
_entity_poly.type
_entity_poly.pdbx_seq_one_letter_code
_entity_poly.pdbx_strand_id
1 'polypeptide(L)'
;MLANKFKSGLTYALILAAGLGIGLIAPQLFKAFKPAYRTGDYSAYYPDANTRVVVYGTETCPYCIQARAYLRERAIPFIDRDVDNSDQGQRDFAVLGKRVVPVILVGDRLLTGFNKKHLDAALVKAGHPDAR
;
A
#
# COMPACT_ATOMS: atom_id res chain seq x y z
N MET A 1 -11.06 57.46 11.47
CA MET A 1 -12.00 56.38 11.79
C MET A 1 -12.21 55.37 10.65
N LEU A 2 -12.32 55.79 9.42
CA LEU A 2 -12.52 54.92 8.24
C LEU A 2 -11.29 54.07 7.90
N ALA A 3 -10.06 54.58 8.03
CA ALA A 3 -8.83 53.86 7.72
C ALA A 3 -8.60 52.61 8.63
N ASN A 4 -9.09 52.66 9.87
CA ASN A 4 -8.93 51.57 10.83
C ASN A 4 -9.91 50.41 10.56
N LYS A 5 -11.11 50.72 10.08
CA LYS A 5 -12.10 49.69 9.68
C LYS A 5 -11.69 48.99 8.39
N PHE A 6 -11.00 49.69 7.49
CA PHE A 6 -10.52 49.12 6.22
C PHE A 6 -9.36 48.13 6.45
N LYS A 7 -8.45 48.47 7.36
CA LYS A 7 -7.34 47.58 7.76
C LYS A 7 -7.87 46.29 8.44
N SER A 8 -8.88 46.40 9.29
CA SER A 8 -9.48 45.26 9.96
C SER A 8 -10.19 44.33 8.96
N GLY A 9 -10.95 44.85 7.99
CA GLY A 9 -11.61 44.07 6.97
C GLY A 9 -10.64 43.33 6.06
N LEU A 10 -9.52 43.95 5.70
CA LEU A 10 -8.46 43.32 4.89
C LEU A 10 -7.81 42.16 5.65
N THR A 11 -7.57 42.34 6.96
CA THR A 11 -7.00 41.27 7.82
C THR A 11 -7.91 40.06 7.91
N TYR A 12 -9.21 40.25 8.11
CA TYR A 12 -10.17 39.15 8.13
C TYR A 12 -10.30 38.44 6.79
N ALA A 13 -10.27 39.19 5.68
CA ALA A 13 -10.27 38.60 4.34
C ALA A 13 -9.03 37.74 4.07
N LEU A 14 -7.86 38.16 4.51
CA LEU A 14 -6.63 37.40 4.39
C LEU A 14 -6.63 36.12 5.25
N ILE A 15 -7.16 36.18 6.47
CA ILE A 15 -7.30 35.02 7.35
C ILE A 15 -8.27 33.99 6.75
N LEU A 16 -9.40 34.46 6.21
CA LEU A 16 -10.37 33.57 5.54
C LEU A 16 -9.78 32.94 4.27
N ALA A 17 -9.06 33.70 3.46
CA ALA A 17 -8.41 33.20 2.26
C ALA A 17 -7.33 32.15 2.59
N ALA A 18 -6.52 32.40 3.63
CA ALA A 18 -5.53 31.45 4.11
C ALA A 18 -6.17 30.17 4.67
N GLY A 19 -7.25 30.32 5.45
CA GLY A 19 -7.99 29.17 6.00
C GLY A 19 -8.64 28.31 4.92
N LEU A 20 -9.25 28.91 3.91
CA LEU A 20 -9.79 28.21 2.74
C LEU A 20 -8.70 27.52 1.92
N GLY A 21 -7.57 28.19 1.70
CA GLY A 21 -6.44 27.62 0.97
C GLY A 21 -5.88 26.37 1.67
N ILE A 22 -5.67 26.43 2.97
CA ILE A 22 -5.20 25.28 3.78
C ILE A 22 -6.23 24.18 3.78
N GLY A 23 -7.52 24.49 3.90
CA GLY A 23 -8.61 23.51 3.90
C GLY A 23 -8.74 22.74 2.58
N LEU A 24 -8.42 23.35 1.44
CA LEU A 24 -8.47 22.70 0.13
C LEU A 24 -7.22 21.85 -0.17
N ILE A 25 -6.06 22.24 0.37
CA ILE A 25 -4.79 21.56 0.10
C ILE A 25 -4.53 20.42 1.10
N ALA A 26 -4.97 20.55 2.35
CA ALA A 26 -4.76 19.56 3.40
C ALA A 26 -5.18 18.13 3.01
N PRO A 27 -6.36 17.85 2.43
CA PRO A 27 -6.76 16.50 2.07
C PRO A 27 -5.91 15.90 0.95
N GLN A 28 -5.34 16.71 0.08
CA GLN A 28 -4.42 16.26 -0.97
C GLN A 28 -3.07 15.83 -0.39
N LEU A 29 -2.53 16.58 0.58
CA LEU A 29 -1.30 16.25 1.28
C LEU A 29 -1.47 14.96 2.10
N PHE A 30 -2.59 14.77 2.81
CA PHE A 30 -2.86 13.54 3.55
C PHE A 30 -2.95 12.31 2.65
N LYS A 31 -3.45 12.43 1.41
CA LYS A 31 -3.44 11.33 0.44
C LYS A 31 -2.03 10.96 -0.02
N ALA A 32 -1.13 11.93 -0.14
CA ALA A 32 0.26 11.71 -0.53
C ALA A 32 1.08 10.99 0.55
N PHE A 33 0.69 11.11 1.83
CA PHE A 33 1.37 10.48 2.97
C PHE A 33 0.78 9.13 3.40
N LYS A 34 -0.28 8.64 2.76
CA LYS A 34 -0.78 7.28 3.07
C LYS A 34 0.25 6.24 2.63
N PRO A 35 0.78 5.42 3.55
CA PRO A 35 1.70 4.37 3.18
C PRO A 35 0.99 3.41 2.21
N ALA A 36 1.70 3.02 1.16
CA ALA A 36 1.22 2.09 0.15
C ALA A 36 1.09 0.64 0.65
N TYR A 37 1.42 0.42 1.92
CA TYR A 37 1.41 -0.88 2.59
C TYR A 37 0.88 -0.74 4.02
N ARG A 38 0.40 -1.85 4.55
CA ARG A 38 0.04 -1.99 5.96
C ARG A 38 1.13 -2.80 6.66
N THR A 39 1.66 -2.31 7.76
CA THR A 39 2.62 -3.05 8.60
C THR A 39 1.88 -3.88 9.64
N GLY A 40 2.38 -5.10 9.86
CA GLY A 40 1.83 -6.01 10.86
C GLY A 40 2.72 -7.23 11.05
N ASP A 41 2.35 -8.09 12.00
CA ASP A 41 2.97 -9.41 12.12
C ASP A 41 2.25 -10.39 11.18
N TYR A 42 2.98 -10.83 10.16
CA TYR A 42 2.51 -11.80 9.17
C TYR A 42 3.30 -13.10 9.23
N SER A 43 4.05 -13.35 10.30
CA SER A 43 4.92 -14.53 10.46
C SER A 43 4.16 -15.85 10.31
N ALA A 44 2.90 -15.91 10.77
CA ALA A 44 2.05 -17.08 10.66
C ALA A 44 1.67 -17.49 9.22
N TYR A 45 1.87 -16.61 8.25
CA TYR A 45 1.56 -16.88 6.84
C TYR A 45 2.76 -17.43 6.05
N TYR A 46 3.96 -17.43 6.65
CA TYR A 46 5.17 -17.93 6.03
C TYR A 46 5.48 -19.37 6.50
N PRO A 47 5.86 -20.28 5.58
CA PRO A 47 6.17 -21.66 5.96
C PRO A 47 7.51 -21.78 6.69
N ASP A 48 8.44 -20.86 6.39
CA ASP A 48 9.80 -20.86 6.90
C ASP A 48 10.41 -19.44 6.89
N ALA A 49 11.60 -19.30 7.47
CA ALA A 49 12.29 -18.01 7.56
C ALA A 49 12.85 -17.51 6.21
N ASN A 50 13.01 -18.39 5.22
CA ASN A 50 13.61 -18.06 3.93
C ASN A 50 12.56 -17.56 2.93
N THR A 51 11.33 -18.09 3.03
CA THR A 51 10.23 -17.72 2.14
C THR A 51 9.35 -16.68 2.82
N ARG A 52 9.67 -15.41 2.63
CA ARG A 52 9.00 -14.27 3.27
C ARG A 52 8.11 -13.47 2.32
N VAL A 53 7.65 -14.11 1.24
CA VAL A 53 6.73 -13.51 0.27
C VAL A 53 5.58 -14.46 0.01
N VAL A 54 4.34 -13.97 0.13
CA VAL A 54 3.12 -14.71 -0.23
C VAL A 54 2.27 -13.83 -1.15
N VAL A 55 1.81 -14.40 -2.25
CA VAL A 55 0.91 -13.73 -3.19
C VAL A 55 -0.47 -14.38 -3.10
N TYR A 56 -1.47 -13.63 -2.69
CA TYR A 56 -2.87 -14.02 -2.72
C TYR A 56 -3.51 -13.44 -3.97
N GLY A 57 -4.00 -14.28 -4.86
CA GLY A 57 -4.55 -13.83 -6.12
C GLY A 57 -5.42 -14.89 -6.78
N THR A 58 -5.94 -14.57 -7.96
CA THR A 58 -6.66 -15.49 -8.84
C THR A 58 -5.84 -15.75 -10.11
N GLU A 59 -6.20 -16.79 -10.86
CA GLU A 59 -5.51 -17.12 -12.11
C GLU A 59 -5.77 -16.09 -13.21
N THR A 60 -6.97 -15.53 -13.24
CA THR A 60 -7.44 -14.64 -14.31
C THR A 60 -7.16 -13.15 -14.05
N CYS A 61 -6.69 -12.79 -12.87
CA CYS A 61 -6.41 -11.40 -12.50
C CYS A 61 -5.12 -10.89 -13.18
N PRO A 62 -5.18 -9.85 -14.05
CA PRO A 62 -4.00 -9.37 -14.76
C PRO A 62 -2.88 -8.88 -13.84
N TYR A 63 -3.22 -8.20 -12.76
CA TYR A 63 -2.23 -7.70 -11.78
C TYR A 63 -1.62 -8.83 -10.95
N CYS A 64 -2.35 -9.92 -10.70
CA CYS A 64 -1.83 -11.12 -10.05
C CYS A 64 -0.81 -11.80 -10.95
N ILE A 65 -1.12 -11.94 -12.23
CA ILE A 65 -0.20 -12.51 -13.26
C ILE A 65 1.08 -11.66 -13.33
N GLN A 66 0.97 -10.34 -13.38
CA GLN A 66 2.11 -9.44 -13.40
C GLN A 66 2.97 -9.55 -12.13
N ALA A 67 2.36 -9.62 -10.95
CA ALA A 67 3.08 -9.77 -9.69
C ALA A 67 3.88 -11.08 -9.64
N ARG A 68 3.26 -12.19 -10.04
CA ARG A 68 3.92 -13.50 -10.12
C ARG A 68 5.07 -13.51 -11.12
N ALA A 69 4.87 -12.97 -12.31
CA ALA A 69 5.91 -12.86 -13.33
C ALA A 69 7.09 -12.03 -12.82
N TYR A 70 6.81 -10.90 -12.20
CA TYR A 70 7.80 -10.01 -11.65
C TYR A 70 8.69 -10.67 -10.57
N LEU A 71 8.10 -11.43 -9.67
CA LEU A 71 8.83 -12.18 -8.64
C LEU A 71 9.68 -13.31 -9.24
N ARG A 72 9.14 -14.04 -10.23
CA ARG A 72 9.85 -15.12 -10.93
C ARG A 72 11.06 -14.60 -11.71
N GLU A 73 10.90 -13.51 -12.46
CA GLU A 73 11.98 -12.87 -13.22
C GLU A 73 13.19 -12.48 -12.35
N ARG A 74 12.93 -12.19 -11.07
CA ARG A 74 13.95 -11.83 -10.09
C ARG A 74 14.42 -12.98 -9.21
N ALA A 75 14.00 -14.19 -9.50
CA ALA A 75 14.29 -15.39 -8.71
C ALA A 75 13.96 -15.23 -7.20
N ILE A 76 12.91 -14.45 -6.88
CA ILE A 76 12.45 -14.25 -5.52
C ILE A 76 11.50 -15.40 -5.16
N PRO A 77 11.82 -16.22 -4.14
CA PRO A 77 10.95 -17.29 -3.72
C PRO A 77 9.67 -16.72 -3.09
N PHE A 78 8.53 -17.23 -3.50
CA PHE A 78 7.23 -16.84 -2.95
C PHE A 78 6.26 -18.02 -2.93
N ILE A 79 5.29 -17.93 -2.03
CA ILE A 79 4.14 -18.83 -1.98
C ILE A 79 3.02 -18.21 -2.81
N ASP A 80 2.44 -18.98 -3.69
CA ASP A 80 1.26 -18.60 -4.45
C ASP A 80 0.01 -19.22 -3.81
N ARG A 81 -0.95 -18.38 -3.44
CA ARG A 81 -2.22 -18.77 -2.83
C ARG A 81 -3.36 -18.32 -3.71
N ASP A 82 -3.99 -19.25 -4.39
CA ASP A 82 -5.21 -19.00 -5.14
C ASP A 82 -6.38 -18.80 -4.16
N VAL A 83 -7.04 -17.64 -4.23
CA VAL A 83 -8.15 -17.31 -3.32
C VAL A 83 -9.49 -17.85 -3.81
N ASP A 84 -9.57 -18.35 -5.04
CA ASP A 84 -10.78 -18.99 -5.58
C ASP A 84 -10.75 -20.50 -5.41
N ASN A 85 -9.58 -21.14 -5.56
CA ASN A 85 -9.43 -22.59 -5.67
C ASN A 85 -8.68 -23.23 -4.50
N SER A 86 -8.13 -22.46 -3.56
CA SER A 86 -7.38 -22.97 -2.40
C SER A 86 -8.09 -22.63 -1.09
N ASP A 87 -8.48 -23.66 -0.32
CA ASP A 87 -9.08 -23.49 1.01
C ASP A 87 -8.19 -22.65 1.94
N GLN A 88 -6.88 -22.87 1.90
CA GLN A 88 -5.93 -22.09 2.68
C GLN A 88 -5.90 -20.63 2.19
N GLY A 89 -5.87 -20.43 0.86
CA GLY A 89 -5.91 -19.10 0.26
C GLY A 89 -7.16 -18.32 0.67
N GLN A 90 -8.32 -18.95 0.64
CA GLN A 90 -9.60 -18.37 1.05
C GLN A 90 -9.61 -17.98 2.54
N ARG A 91 -9.19 -18.90 3.42
CA ARG A 91 -9.13 -18.64 4.86
C ARG A 91 -8.20 -17.48 5.20
N ASP A 92 -6.98 -17.51 4.69
CA ASP A 92 -5.99 -16.47 4.94
C ASP A 92 -6.48 -15.11 4.43
N PHE A 93 -7.04 -15.08 3.21
CA PHE A 93 -7.55 -13.86 2.59
C PHE A 93 -8.70 -13.25 3.40
N ALA A 94 -9.60 -14.08 3.93
CA ALA A 94 -10.69 -13.64 4.79
C ALA A 94 -10.16 -13.04 6.11
N VAL A 95 -9.17 -13.68 6.75
CA VAL A 95 -8.55 -13.18 7.99
C VAL A 95 -7.80 -11.87 7.75
N LEU A 96 -7.12 -11.72 6.60
CA LEU A 96 -6.48 -10.47 6.21
C LEU A 96 -7.47 -9.32 5.97
N GLY A 97 -8.76 -9.63 5.88
CA GLY A 97 -9.85 -8.66 5.74
C GLY A 97 -9.82 -7.89 4.41
N LYS A 98 -9.33 -8.53 3.35
CA LYS A 98 -9.20 -7.92 2.01
C LYS A 98 -10.32 -8.39 1.09
N ARG A 99 -10.63 -7.55 0.09
CA ARG A 99 -11.68 -7.81 -0.91
C ARG A 99 -11.20 -7.64 -2.34
N VAL A 100 -9.93 -7.31 -2.53
CA VAL A 100 -9.31 -7.08 -3.85
C VAL A 100 -7.99 -7.82 -3.94
N VAL A 101 -7.70 -8.35 -5.10
CA VAL A 101 -6.47 -9.08 -5.42
C VAL A 101 -5.61 -8.28 -6.42
N PRO A 102 -4.28 -8.47 -6.44
CA PRO A 102 -3.52 -9.29 -5.51
C PRO A 102 -3.34 -8.64 -4.13
N VAL A 103 -3.21 -9.47 -3.10
CA VAL A 103 -2.63 -9.09 -1.82
C VAL A 103 -1.26 -9.75 -1.73
N ILE A 104 -0.24 -8.98 -1.44
CA ILE A 104 1.14 -9.47 -1.37
C ILE A 104 1.68 -9.20 0.03
N LEU A 105 2.01 -10.28 0.74
CA LEU A 105 2.75 -10.18 2.00
C LEU A 105 4.25 -10.23 1.70
N VAL A 106 5.01 -9.31 2.28
CA VAL A 106 6.47 -9.26 2.19
C VAL A 106 7.03 -8.90 3.56
N GLY A 107 7.58 -9.85 4.28
CA GLY A 107 8.08 -9.64 5.63
C GLY A 107 7.01 -9.12 6.58
N ASP A 108 7.19 -7.90 7.09
CA ASP A 108 6.24 -7.20 7.97
C ASP A 108 5.23 -6.33 7.23
N ARG A 109 5.14 -6.43 5.89
CA ARG A 109 4.32 -5.57 5.05
C ARG A 109 3.27 -6.32 4.27
N LEU A 110 2.07 -5.76 4.24
CA LEU A 110 0.96 -6.15 3.38
C LEU A 110 0.73 -5.07 2.32
N LEU A 111 0.89 -5.43 1.06
CA LEU A 111 0.57 -4.59 -0.09
C LEU A 111 -0.77 -5.03 -0.68
N THR A 112 -1.56 -4.07 -1.16
CA THR A 112 -2.81 -4.32 -1.88
C THR A 112 -2.67 -3.82 -3.31
N GLY A 113 -2.89 -4.70 -4.27
CA GLY A 113 -2.61 -4.46 -5.68
C GLY A 113 -1.13 -4.68 -6.02
N PHE A 114 -0.78 -4.52 -7.30
CA PHE A 114 0.57 -4.66 -7.80
C PHE A 114 1.14 -3.30 -8.22
N ASN A 115 2.21 -2.89 -7.55
CA ASN A 115 3.00 -1.73 -7.92
C ASN A 115 4.49 -2.06 -7.71
N LYS A 116 5.27 -1.99 -8.78
CA LYS A 116 6.70 -2.36 -8.78
C LYS A 116 7.48 -1.61 -7.70
N LYS A 117 7.37 -0.28 -7.65
CA LYS A 117 8.10 0.55 -6.69
C LYS A 117 7.83 0.19 -5.24
N HIS A 118 6.57 -0.09 -4.91
CA HIS A 118 6.17 -0.46 -3.55
C HIS A 118 6.62 -1.88 -3.19
N LEU A 119 6.52 -2.78 -4.16
CA LEU A 119 6.98 -4.17 -4.01
C LEU A 119 8.50 -4.21 -3.81
N ASP A 120 9.27 -3.49 -4.63
CA ASP A 120 10.74 -3.41 -4.51
C ASP A 120 11.16 -2.86 -3.13
N ALA A 121 10.53 -1.79 -2.67
CA ALA A 121 10.80 -1.23 -1.35
C ALA A 121 10.49 -2.20 -0.20
N ALA A 122 9.48 -3.06 -0.36
CA ALA A 122 9.17 -4.10 0.61
C ALA A 122 10.17 -5.26 0.55
N LEU A 123 10.55 -5.69 -0.66
CA LEU A 123 11.51 -6.77 -0.90
C LEU A 123 12.90 -6.42 -0.36
N VAL A 124 13.39 -5.22 -0.64
CA VAL A 124 14.67 -4.74 -0.09
C VAL A 124 14.68 -4.79 1.43
N LYS A 125 13.60 -4.33 2.09
CA LYS A 125 13.48 -4.41 3.55
C LYS A 125 13.40 -5.86 4.06
N ALA A 126 12.84 -6.76 3.29
CA ALA A 126 12.74 -8.18 3.64
C ALA A 126 14.03 -8.98 3.38
N GLY A 127 15.08 -8.34 2.88
CA GLY A 127 16.39 -8.95 2.66
C GLY A 127 16.69 -9.39 1.22
N HIS A 128 15.94 -8.84 0.24
CA HIS A 128 16.16 -9.04 -1.19
C HIS A 128 16.71 -7.77 -1.85
N PRO A 129 18.01 -7.44 -1.68
CA PRO A 129 18.58 -6.16 -2.15
C PRO A 129 18.58 -6.02 -3.68
N ASP A 130 18.59 -7.14 -4.41
CA ASP A 130 18.61 -7.17 -5.88
C ASP A 130 17.23 -6.91 -6.52
N ALA A 131 16.23 -6.61 -5.73
CA ALA A 131 14.89 -6.27 -6.19
C ALA A 131 14.75 -4.84 -6.76
N ARG A 132 15.87 -4.14 -7.04
CA ARG A 132 15.89 -2.78 -7.62
C ARG A 132 15.93 -2.82 -9.14
#